data_c96be68cb7b88a1053e18ce7e4e6d566
#
_entry.id   c96be68cb7b88a1053e18ce7e4e6d566
#
_cell.length_a   1.000
_cell.length_b   1.000
_cell.length_c   1.000
_cell.angle_alpha   90.00
_cell.angle_beta   90.00
_cell.angle_gamma   90.00
#
_symmetry.space_group_name_H-M   'P 1'
#
loop_
_entity.id
_entity.type
_entity.pdbx_description
1 polymer ?
#
loop_
_entity_poly.entity_id
_entity_poly.type
_entity_poly.pdbx_seq_one_letter_code
_entity_poly.pdbx_strand_id
1 'polypeptide(L)'
;GRSLLQMTFDRFAKIIPTENIYIVTNESYADLIKEQLPELAEEQILLEPARRNTAPCIAYAAYHIKACNPEANIVVAPSDHLILKEDVFLRDVQKALDFVKRNRALVTLGIKPSRPETGYGYIQSSDTVVDDFTKVKTFTEKPDLELAKVFMESGEFFWNSGLFVWNVNTILEAFSKYLPDISSRFDLGKDKFNTSEEKAFIQENFPYCLNISIDYGIMEKAHNVYMLCV
;
A
#
# COMPACT_ATOMS: atom_id res chain seq x y z
N GLY A 1 22.72 -8.20 12.93
CA GLY A 1 21.81 -8.85 11.98
C GLY A 1 21.07 -7.81 11.14
N ARG A 2 20.42 -8.23 10.04
CA ARG A 2 19.60 -7.34 9.20
C ARG A 2 18.29 -7.00 9.91
N SER A 3 17.85 -5.73 9.85
CA SER A 3 16.52 -5.33 10.33
C SER A 3 15.42 -5.80 9.36
N LEU A 4 14.16 -5.79 9.81
CA LEU A 4 13.01 -6.10 8.95
C LEU A 4 12.90 -5.12 7.77
N LEU A 5 13.20 -3.85 7.97
CA LEU A 5 13.27 -2.85 6.92
C LEU A 5 14.32 -3.21 5.86
N GLN A 6 15.55 -3.53 6.28
CA GLN A 6 16.61 -3.96 5.38
C GLN A 6 16.24 -5.24 4.62
N MET A 7 15.65 -6.22 5.31
CA MET A 7 15.19 -7.47 4.67
C MET A 7 14.09 -7.20 3.65
N THR A 8 13.18 -6.26 3.92
CA THR A 8 12.12 -5.87 3.00
C THR A 8 12.70 -5.16 1.78
N PHE A 9 13.62 -4.24 1.97
CA PHE A 9 14.33 -3.56 0.88
C PHE A 9 15.07 -4.58 -0.02
N ASP A 10 15.92 -5.44 0.58
CA ASP A 10 16.66 -6.46 -0.16
C ASP A 10 15.75 -7.41 -0.95
N ARG A 11 14.58 -7.74 -0.39
CA ARG A 11 13.59 -8.59 -1.05
C ARG A 11 13.06 -7.94 -2.31
N PHE A 12 12.58 -6.69 -2.22
CA PHE A 12 12.03 -5.99 -3.39
C PHE A 12 13.11 -5.61 -4.41
N ALA A 13 14.34 -5.35 -4.00
CA ALA A 13 15.46 -5.08 -4.90
C ALA A 13 15.78 -6.25 -5.86
N LYS A 14 15.27 -7.46 -5.58
CA LYS A 14 15.39 -8.60 -6.50
C LYS A 14 14.52 -8.47 -7.75
N ILE A 15 13.45 -7.68 -7.71
CA ILE A 15 12.49 -7.53 -8.83
C ILE A 15 12.21 -6.09 -9.24
N ILE A 16 12.62 -5.11 -8.42
CA ILE A 16 12.43 -3.67 -8.66
C ILE A 16 13.80 -3.00 -8.64
N PRO A 17 14.14 -2.18 -9.66
CA PRO A 17 15.35 -1.36 -9.62
C PRO A 17 15.38 -0.51 -8.36
N THR A 18 16.53 -0.45 -7.68
CA THR A 18 16.63 0.20 -6.37
C THR A 18 16.30 1.68 -6.40
N GLU A 19 16.54 2.37 -7.51
CA GLU A 19 16.14 3.76 -7.75
C GLU A 19 14.61 3.97 -7.77
N ASN A 20 13.82 2.91 -7.90
CA ASN A 20 12.36 2.94 -7.87
C ASN A 20 11.77 2.47 -6.51
N ILE A 21 12.61 2.26 -5.50
CA ILE A 21 12.17 1.91 -4.15
C ILE A 21 12.16 3.17 -3.29
N TYR A 22 11.01 3.49 -2.72
CA TYR A 22 10.81 4.64 -1.85
C TYR A 22 10.48 4.18 -0.43
N ILE A 23 11.01 4.90 0.56
CA ILE A 23 10.64 4.72 1.96
C ILE A 23 9.82 5.94 2.40
N VAL A 24 8.61 5.69 2.85
CA VAL A 24 7.75 6.74 3.42
C VAL A 24 7.70 6.56 4.93
N THR A 25 8.11 7.56 5.68
CA THR A 25 8.18 7.50 7.13
C THR A 25 8.04 8.88 7.76
N ASN A 26 7.79 8.90 9.08
CA ASN A 26 7.81 10.17 9.81
C ASN A 26 9.23 10.76 9.83
N GLU A 27 9.33 12.08 9.74
CA GLU A 27 10.62 12.81 9.70
C GLU A 27 11.53 12.50 10.89
N SER A 28 10.98 12.11 12.05
CA SER A 28 11.77 11.71 13.22
C SER A 28 12.61 10.45 13.00
N TYR A 29 12.33 9.67 11.97
CA TYR A 29 13.06 8.44 11.62
C TYR A 29 14.05 8.63 10.45
N ALA A 30 14.20 9.84 9.91
CA ALA A 30 15.04 10.10 8.74
C ALA A 30 16.48 9.58 8.91
N ASP A 31 17.12 9.89 10.03
CA ASP A 31 18.50 9.47 10.30
C ASP A 31 18.62 7.95 10.43
N LEU A 32 17.62 7.31 11.06
CA LEU A 32 17.59 5.85 11.18
C LEU A 32 17.46 5.15 9.82
N ILE A 33 16.67 5.71 8.91
CA ILE A 33 16.55 5.18 7.55
C ILE A 33 17.88 5.31 6.80
N LYS A 34 18.51 6.48 6.86
CA LYS A 34 19.83 6.74 6.24
C LYS A 34 20.92 5.80 6.79
N GLU A 35 20.90 5.51 8.10
CA GLU A 35 21.81 4.55 8.72
C GLU A 35 21.58 3.12 8.23
N GLN A 36 20.33 2.69 8.12
CA GLN A 36 19.97 1.32 7.76
C GLN A 36 20.05 1.04 6.26
N LEU A 37 19.76 2.04 5.42
CA LEU A 37 19.72 1.96 3.96
C LEU A 37 20.56 3.09 3.35
N PRO A 38 21.90 3.08 3.55
CA PRO A 38 22.78 4.14 3.07
C PRO A 38 22.88 4.23 1.54
N GLU A 39 22.42 3.18 0.83
CA GLU A 39 22.33 3.15 -0.63
C GLU A 39 21.18 3.97 -1.21
N LEU A 40 20.19 4.35 -0.40
CA LEU A 40 19.07 5.18 -0.88
C LEU A 40 19.49 6.64 -1.08
N ALA A 41 19.12 7.21 -2.20
CA ALA A 41 19.21 8.64 -2.41
C ALA A 41 18.21 9.40 -1.51
N GLU A 42 18.50 10.65 -1.21
CA GLU A 42 17.63 11.46 -0.32
C GLU A 42 16.22 11.61 -0.87
N GLU A 43 16.08 11.69 -2.19
CA GLU A 43 14.80 11.81 -2.90
C GLU A 43 13.91 10.57 -2.79
N GLN A 44 14.49 9.42 -2.41
CA GLN A 44 13.75 8.18 -2.19
C GLN A 44 13.20 8.06 -0.76
N ILE A 45 13.55 8.98 0.13
CA ILE A 45 13.07 9.01 1.52
C ILE A 45 12.03 10.12 1.66
N LEU A 46 10.76 9.73 1.60
CA LEU A 46 9.64 10.65 1.69
C LEU A 46 9.25 10.83 3.16
N LEU A 47 9.40 12.04 3.67
CA LEU A 47 9.25 12.34 5.10
C LEU A 47 7.89 12.98 5.40
N GLU A 48 7.13 12.34 6.27
CA GLU A 48 5.86 12.83 6.78
C GLU A 48 6.11 13.76 8.00
N PRO A 49 5.65 15.02 7.96
CA PRO A 49 5.81 15.96 9.09
C PRO A 49 4.85 15.66 10.25
N ALA A 50 3.83 14.87 10.02
CA ALA A 50 2.83 14.48 11.01
C ALA A 50 2.35 13.05 10.77
N ARG A 51 1.88 12.37 11.82
CA ARG A 51 1.27 11.03 11.69
C ARG A 51 -0.19 11.17 11.32
N ARG A 52 -0.56 10.76 10.11
CA ARG A 52 -1.94 10.83 9.55
C ARG A 52 -2.46 9.50 9.04
N ASN A 53 -1.90 8.37 9.55
CA ASN A 53 -2.26 7.02 9.12
C ASN A 53 -1.87 6.74 7.65
N THR A 54 -2.30 5.61 7.10
CA THR A 54 -1.76 5.08 5.83
C THR A 54 -2.32 5.74 4.59
N ALA A 55 -3.52 6.33 4.60
CA ALA A 55 -4.06 6.94 3.39
C ALA A 55 -3.27 8.19 2.95
N PRO A 56 -2.98 9.20 3.80
CA PRO A 56 -2.12 10.32 3.41
C PRO A 56 -0.69 9.90 3.06
N CYS A 57 -0.14 8.90 3.77
CA CYS A 57 1.16 8.32 3.48
C CYS A 57 1.23 7.81 2.03
N ILE A 58 0.26 6.98 1.63
CA ILE A 58 0.15 6.41 0.28
C ILE A 58 -0.14 7.49 -0.76
N ALA A 59 -0.99 8.48 -0.44
CA ALA A 59 -1.26 9.60 -1.33
C ALA A 59 0.03 10.37 -1.64
N TYR A 60 0.82 10.70 -0.62
CA TYR A 60 2.10 11.38 -0.81
C TYR A 60 3.01 10.62 -1.76
N ALA A 61 3.24 9.33 -1.50
CA ALA A 61 4.05 8.50 -2.39
C ALA A 61 3.48 8.44 -3.82
N ALA A 62 2.16 8.29 -3.96
CA ALA A 62 1.52 8.19 -5.27
C ALA A 62 1.66 9.49 -6.09
N TYR A 63 1.49 10.66 -5.48
CA TYR A 63 1.70 11.95 -6.16
C TYR A 63 3.17 12.14 -6.55
N HIS A 64 4.11 11.83 -5.66
CA HIS A 64 5.54 11.90 -5.95
C HIS A 64 5.92 10.98 -7.12
N ILE A 65 5.53 9.70 -7.05
CA ILE A 65 5.82 8.70 -8.08
C ILE A 65 5.19 9.09 -9.42
N LYS A 66 3.96 9.61 -9.41
CA LYS A 66 3.31 10.09 -10.64
C LYS A 66 4.08 11.22 -11.32
N ALA A 67 4.68 12.12 -10.54
CA ALA A 67 5.52 13.17 -11.09
C ALA A 67 6.81 12.63 -11.73
N CYS A 68 7.33 11.50 -11.22
CA CYS A 68 8.50 10.82 -11.80
C CYS A 68 8.12 9.94 -13.00
N ASN A 69 7.01 9.20 -12.90
CA ASN A 69 6.52 8.26 -13.92
C ASN A 69 4.97 8.26 -13.93
N PRO A 70 4.33 8.92 -14.91
CA PRO A 70 2.87 9.03 -15.00
C PRO A 70 2.11 7.71 -15.16
N GLU A 71 2.80 6.64 -15.59
CA GLU A 71 2.21 5.31 -15.84
C GLU A 71 2.70 4.24 -14.86
N ALA A 72 3.28 4.65 -13.73
CA ALA A 72 3.87 3.73 -12.76
C ALA A 72 2.85 2.73 -12.20
N ASN A 73 3.28 1.47 -12.08
CA ASN A 73 2.60 0.48 -11.25
C ASN A 73 3.33 0.42 -9.91
N ILE A 74 2.58 0.50 -8.82
CA ILE A 74 3.10 0.71 -7.47
C ILE A 74 2.78 -0.53 -6.62
N VAL A 75 3.78 -0.99 -5.88
CA VAL A 75 3.61 -1.91 -4.75
C VAL A 75 3.76 -1.12 -3.46
N VAL A 76 2.78 -1.21 -2.59
CA VAL A 76 2.82 -0.69 -1.21
C VAL A 76 2.97 -1.85 -0.26
N ALA A 77 4.03 -1.86 0.53
CA ALA A 77 4.32 -2.95 1.44
C ALA A 77 4.68 -2.43 2.84
N PRO A 78 4.16 -3.07 3.91
CA PRO A 78 4.68 -2.86 5.27
C PRO A 78 6.16 -3.24 5.35
N SER A 79 6.94 -2.50 6.13
CA SER A 79 8.39 -2.74 6.29
C SER A 79 8.74 -3.75 7.39
N ASP A 80 7.75 -4.28 8.10
CA ASP A 80 7.91 -5.10 9.30
C ASP A 80 7.41 -6.54 9.14
N HIS A 81 7.14 -6.99 7.92
CA HIS A 81 6.70 -8.35 7.64
C HIS A 81 7.86 -9.31 7.43
N LEU A 82 7.84 -10.41 8.17
CA LEU A 82 8.72 -11.55 7.94
C LEU A 82 8.13 -12.46 6.86
N ILE A 83 8.81 -12.58 5.73
CA ILE A 83 8.43 -13.46 4.62
C ILE A 83 9.41 -14.64 4.56
N LEU A 84 8.90 -15.85 4.77
CA LEU A 84 9.73 -17.06 4.81
C LEU A 84 10.00 -17.66 3.42
N LYS A 85 9.02 -17.54 2.50
CA LYS A 85 9.12 -18.08 1.13
C LYS A 85 9.22 -16.92 0.13
N GLU A 86 10.35 -16.23 0.15
CA GLU A 86 10.53 -15.00 -0.64
C GLU A 86 10.30 -15.20 -2.14
N ASP A 87 10.79 -16.31 -2.73
CA ASP A 87 10.65 -16.56 -4.17
C ASP A 87 9.18 -16.76 -4.59
N VAL A 88 8.36 -17.37 -3.72
CA VAL A 88 6.91 -17.51 -3.96
C VAL A 88 6.26 -16.16 -3.86
N PHE A 89 6.54 -15.43 -2.80
CA PHE A 89 6.01 -14.09 -2.56
C PHE A 89 6.33 -13.12 -3.72
N LEU A 90 7.57 -13.10 -4.19
CA LEU A 90 7.99 -12.22 -5.30
C LEU A 90 7.31 -12.59 -6.62
N ARG A 91 7.07 -13.87 -6.89
CA ARG A 91 6.27 -14.30 -8.04
C ARG A 91 4.83 -13.82 -7.95
N ASP A 92 4.23 -13.87 -6.76
CA ASP A 92 2.86 -13.39 -6.55
C ASP A 92 2.77 -11.86 -6.68
N VAL A 93 3.75 -11.13 -6.18
CA VAL A 93 3.87 -9.67 -6.41
C VAL A 93 4.01 -9.37 -7.91
N GLN A 94 4.83 -10.13 -8.64
CA GLN A 94 4.99 -9.94 -10.09
C GLN A 94 3.68 -10.21 -10.85
N LYS A 95 2.94 -11.25 -10.49
CA LYS A 95 1.60 -11.51 -11.05
C LYS A 95 0.67 -10.33 -10.80
N ALA A 96 0.67 -9.77 -9.58
CA ALA A 96 -0.16 -8.63 -9.25
C ALA A 96 0.23 -7.38 -10.06
N LEU A 97 1.52 -7.11 -10.24
CA LEU A 97 2.01 -6.04 -11.12
C LEU A 97 1.55 -6.23 -12.56
N ASP A 98 1.61 -7.45 -13.10
CA ASP A 98 1.17 -7.74 -14.45
C ASP A 98 -0.36 -7.65 -14.60
N PHE A 99 -1.11 -7.96 -13.56
CA PHE A 99 -2.57 -7.80 -13.54
C PHE A 99 -2.98 -6.33 -13.59
N VAL A 100 -2.38 -5.45 -12.77
CA VAL A 100 -2.74 -4.03 -12.74
C VAL A 100 -2.29 -3.24 -13.96
N LYS A 101 -1.34 -3.75 -14.74
CA LYS A 101 -1.00 -3.18 -16.08
C LYS A 101 -2.15 -3.28 -17.07
N ARG A 102 -2.98 -4.30 -16.94
CA ARG A 102 -4.07 -4.62 -17.88
C ARG A 102 -5.45 -4.30 -17.32
N ASN A 103 -5.57 -4.15 -16.00
CA ASN A 103 -6.84 -3.98 -15.30
C ASN A 103 -6.78 -2.76 -14.37
N ARG A 104 -7.83 -1.96 -14.39
CA ARG A 104 -8.00 -0.82 -13.46
C ARG A 104 -8.46 -1.33 -12.08
N ALA A 105 -7.59 -2.01 -11.38
CA ALA A 105 -7.86 -2.70 -10.14
C ALA A 105 -6.97 -2.21 -8.99
N LEU A 106 -7.52 -2.29 -7.79
CA LEU A 106 -6.80 -2.18 -6.53
C LEU A 106 -6.59 -3.60 -6.00
N VAL A 107 -5.35 -4.06 -5.97
CA VAL A 107 -5.03 -5.45 -5.64
C VAL A 107 -4.43 -5.55 -4.24
N THR A 108 -4.81 -6.58 -3.51
CA THR A 108 -4.15 -7.02 -2.26
C THR A 108 -3.84 -8.51 -2.30
N LEU A 109 -2.99 -8.98 -1.39
CA LEU A 109 -2.76 -10.40 -1.16
C LEU A 109 -3.65 -10.87 -0.01
N GLY A 110 -4.42 -11.92 -0.24
CA GLY A 110 -5.28 -12.56 0.74
C GLY A 110 -4.63 -13.82 1.29
N ILE A 111 -4.43 -13.88 2.61
CA ILE A 111 -3.80 -15.01 3.29
C ILE A 111 -4.89 -15.90 3.88
N LYS A 112 -4.85 -17.21 3.60
CA LYS A 112 -5.83 -18.14 4.17
C LYS A 112 -5.69 -18.20 5.69
N PRO A 113 -6.78 -17.92 6.46
CA PRO A 113 -6.73 -17.97 7.91
C PRO A 113 -6.42 -19.36 8.43
N SER A 114 -5.49 -19.45 9.38
CA SER A 114 -5.16 -20.68 10.12
C SER A 114 -5.71 -20.69 11.56
N ARG A 115 -6.20 -19.53 12.02
CA ARG A 115 -6.80 -19.34 13.34
C ARG A 115 -7.75 -18.14 13.32
N PRO A 116 -8.68 -17.99 14.28
CA PRO A 116 -9.53 -16.80 14.39
C PRO A 116 -8.72 -15.64 14.99
N GLU A 117 -8.15 -14.80 14.11
CA GLU A 117 -7.31 -13.65 14.49
C GLU A 117 -8.15 -12.37 14.53
N THR A 118 -8.06 -11.62 15.64
CA THR A 118 -8.81 -10.36 15.84
C THR A 118 -7.99 -9.11 15.54
N GLY A 119 -6.67 -9.27 15.33
CA GLY A 119 -5.75 -8.18 15.02
C GLY A 119 -5.62 -7.84 13.53
N TYR A 120 -6.23 -8.64 12.65
CA TYR A 120 -6.15 -8.49 11.19
C TYR A 120 -7.46 -8.05 10.57
N GLY A 121 -7.37 -7.39 9.41
CA GLY A 121 -8.50 -7.22 8.51
C GLY A 121 -8.82 -8.52 7.78
N TYR A 122 -10.10 -8.74 7.48
CA TYR A 122 -10.61 -9.87 6.71
C TYR A 122 -11.23 -9.40 5.39
N ILE A 123 -10.95 -10.15 4.34
CA ILE A 123 -11.42 -9.90 2.99
C ILE A 123 -12.32 -11.06 2.58
N GLN A 124 -13.57 -10.79 2.21
CA GLN A 124 -14.46 -11.81 1.67
C GLN A 124 -14.29 -11.91 0.16
N SER A 125 -14.06 -13.13 -0.32
CA SER A 125 -14.05 -13.44 -1.76
C SER A 125 -15.47 -13.41 -2.34
N SER A 126 -15.57 -13.02 -3.61
CA SER A 126 -16.78 -13.24 -4.43
C SER A 126 -16.56 -14.43 -5.38
N ASP A 127 -17.60 -14.76 -6.15
CA ASP A 127 -17.51 -15.80 -7.19
C ASP A 127 -16.86 -15.26 -8.50
N THR A 128 -16.57 -13.97 -8.57
CA THR A 128 -15.98 -13.36 -9.76
C THR A 128 -14.47 -13.49 -9.73
N VAL A 129 -13.93 -14.23 -10.70
CA VAL A 129 -12.50 -14.46 -10.87
C VAL A 129 -12.07 -13.93 -12.24
N VAL A 130 -10.97 -13.18 -12.27
CA VAL A 130 -10.30 -12.71 -13.50
C VAL A 130 -8.85 -13.14 -13.43
N ASP A 131 -8.42 -13.97 -14.36
CA ASP A 131 -7.16 -14.73 -14.27
C ASP A 131 -7.09 -15.47 -12.91
N ASP A 132 -6.03 -15.26 -12.11
CA ASP A 132 -5.90 -15.86 -10.77
C ASP A 132 -6.45 -14.94 -9.64
N PHE A 133 -7.07 -13.81 -9.98
CA PHE A 133 -7.51 -12.79 -9.02
C PHE A 133 -9.02 -12.88 -8.77
N THR A 134 -9.37 -12.95 -7.49
CA THR A 134 -10.76 -12.97 -7.05
C THR A 134 -11.23 -11.58 -6.67
N LYS A 135 -12.38 -11.16 -7.18
CA LYS A 135 -12.98 -9.89 -6.79
C LYS A 135 -13.38 -9.92 -5.32
N VAL A 136 -13.07 -8.85 -4.60
CA VAL A 136 -13.43 -8.70 -3.19
C VAL A 136 -14.89 -8.25 -3.07
N LYS A 137 -15.64 -8.94 -2.21
CA LYS A 137 -17.05 -8.66 -1.90
C LYS A 137 -17.18 -7.70 -0.73
N THR A 138 -16.50 -8.00 0.37
CA THR A 138 -16.50 -7.16 1.57
C THR A 138 -15.10 -7.11 2.20
N PHE A 139 -14.89 -6.06 2.96
CA PHE A 139 -13.68 -5.85 3.73
C PHE A 139 -14.11 -5.57 5.18
N THR A 140 -13.57 -6.27 6.16
CA THR A 140 -13.93 -6.09 7.58
C THR A 140 -12.66 -5.98 8.40
N GLU A 141 -12.44 -4.83 9.01
CA GLU A 141 -11.25 -4.57 9.80
C GLU A 141 -11.46 -5.05 11.24
N LYS A 142 -10.54 -5.87 11.74
CA LYS A 142 -10.41 -6.30 13.12
C LYS A 142 -11.74 -6.75 13.77
N PRO A 143 -12.34 -7.86 13.32
CA PRO A 143 -13.56 -8.39 13.89
C PRO A 143 -13.37 -8.86 15.35
N ASP A 144 -14.43 -9.00 16.10
CA ASP A 144 -14.38 -9.71 17.37
C ASP A 144 -14.12 -11.21 17.17
N LEU A 145 -13.85 -11.92 18.27
CA LEU A 145 -13.45 -13.34 18.21
C LEU A 145 -14.55 -14.24 17.63
N GLU A 146 -15.81 -13.97 17.94
CA GLU A 146 -16.94 -14.79 17.47
C GLU A 146 -17.12 -14.62 15.96
N LEU A 147 -17.03 -13.39 15.46
CA LEU A 147 -17.09 -13.10 14.04
C LEU A 147 -15.87 -13.66 13.29
N ALA A 148 -14.67 -13.58 13.89
CA ALA A 148 -13.46 -14.16 13.31
C ALA A 148 -13.54 -15.68 13.15
N LYS A 149 -14.19 -16.40 14.10
CA LYS A 149 -14.47 -17.84 13.98
C LYS A 149 -15.42 -18.14 12.82
N VAL A 150 -16.51 -17.38 12.72
CA VAL A 150 -17.48 -17.50 11.61
C VAL A 150 -16.80 -17.28 10.27
N PHE A 151 -15.95 -16.26 10.16
CA PHE A 151 -15.19 -15.99 8.92
C PHE A 151 -14.28 -17.15 8.54
N MET A 152 -13.56 -17.70 9.51
CA MET A 152 -12.66 -18.83 9.26
C MET A 152 -13.44 -20.09 8.82
N GLU A 153 -14.56 -20.39 9.48
CA GLU A 153 -15.39 -21.59 9.19
C GLU A 153 -16.09 -21.52 7.84
N SER A 154 -16.46 -20.31 7.37
CA SER A 154 -17.10 -20.11 6.08
C SER A 154 -16.20 -20.49 4.89
N GLY A 155 -14.87 -20.37 5.06
CA GLY A 155 -13.90 -20.62 3.99
C GLY A 155 -13.83 -19.53 2.91
N GLU A 156 -14.66 -18.48 3.00
CA GLU A 156 -14.74 -17.38 2.03
C GLU A 156 -13.89 -16.17 2.42
N PHE A 157 -13.38 -16.14 3.65
CA PHE A 157 -12.62 -15.00 4.18
C PHE A 157 -11.13 -15.28 4.26
N PHE A 158 -10.35 -14.25 3.95
CA PHE A 158 -8.89 -14.26 3.95
C PHE A 158 -8.40 -13.10 4.80
N TRP A 159 -7.24 -13.23 5.44
CA TRP A 159 -6.58 -12.10 6.08
C TRP A 159 -6.06 -11.12 5.05
N ASN A 160 -6.29 -9.83 5.26
CA ASN A 160 -5.64 -8.78 4.52
C ASN A 160 -4.16 -8.69 4.91
N SER A 161 -3.27 -8.91 3.95
CA SER A 161 -1.82 -8.83 4.19
C SER A 161 -1.32 -7.40 4.43
N GLY A 162 -2.11 -6.38 4.09
CA GLY A 162 -1.65 -4.98 4.09
C GLY A 162 -0.69 -4.64 2.94
N LEU A 163 -0.43 -5.58 2.04
CA LEU A 163 0.30 -5.32 0.81
C LEU A 163 -0.70 -4.98 -0.30
N PHE A 164 -0.43 -3.89 -1.04
CA PHE A 164 -1.29 -3.43 -2.12
C PHE A 164 -0.51 -3.23 -3.40
N VAL A 165 -1.17 -3.48 -4.54
CA VAL A 165 -0.61 -3.25 -5.87
C VAL A 165 -1.66 -2.55 -6.73
N TRP A 166 -1.26 -1.48 -7.42
CA TRP A 166 -2.13 -0.71 -8.32
C TRP A 166 -1.35 0.13 -9.31
N ASN A 167 -1.98 0.53 -10.39
CA ASN A 167 -1.48 1.61 -11.22
C ASN A 167 -1.68 2.96 -10.51
N VAL A 168 -0.72 3.86 -10.66
CA VAL A 168 -0.75 5.20 -10.02
C VAL A 168 -2.02 5.98 -10.36
N ASN A 169 -2.50 5.89 -11.59
CA ASN A 169 -3.73 6.59 -12.00
C ASN A 169 -4.97 5.98 -11.33
N THR A 170 -5.02 4.65 -11.20
CA THR A 170 -6.13 3.95 -10.55
C THR A 170 -6.26 4.33 -9.07
N ILE A 171 -5.16 4.39 -8.33
CA ILE A 171 -5.21 4.78 -6.92
C ILE A 171 -5.53 6.27 -6.75
N LEU A 172 -5.01 7.15 -7.58
CA LEU A 172 -5.31 8.58 -7.50
C LEU A 172 -6.78 8.89 -7.85
N GLU A 173 -7.38 8.16 -8.79
CA GLU A 173 -8.83 8.21 -9.04
C GLU A 173 -9.63 7.74 -7.82
N ALA A 174 -9.18 6.68 -7.14
CA ALA A 174 -9.81 6.21 -5.91
C ALA A 174 -9.72 7.26 -4.79
N PHE A 175 -8.58 7.94 -4.63
CA PHE A 175 -8.44 9.07 -3.71
C PHE A 175 -9.43 10.21 -4.05
N SER A 176 -9.50 10.60 -5.31
CA SER A 176 -10.44 11.65 -5.75
C SER A 176 -11.90 11.29 -5.47
N LYS A 177 -12.26 10.01 -5.65
CA LYS A 177 -13.63 9.54 -5.45
C LYS A 177 -14.02 9.33 -3.99
N TYR A 178 -13.15 8.72 -3.19
CA TYR A 178 -13.49 8.25 -1.84
C TYR A 178 -12.90 9.09 -0.72
N LEU A 179 -11.80 9.82 -0.99
CA LEU A 179 -11.10 10.70 -0.05
C LEU A 179 -10.79 12.06 -0.69
N PRO A 180 -11.83 12.80 -1.17
CA PRO A 180 -11.64 14.06 -1.88
C PRO A 180 -10.91 15.12 -1.05
N ASP A 181 -11.04 15.10 0.29
CA ASP A 181 -10.33 16.02 1.18
C ASP A 181 -8.81 15.84 1.10
N ILE A 182 -8.34 14.60 0.92
CA ILE A 182 -6.92 14.30 0.75
C ILE A 182 -6.49 14.68 -0.67
N SER A 183 -7.18 14.20 -1.70
CA SER A 183 -6.79 14.45 -3.10
C SER A 183 -6.79 15.94 -3.44
N SER A 184 -7.84 16.69 -3.06
CA SER A 184 -7.89 18.13 -3.34
C SER A 184 -6.76 18.91 -2.68
N ARG A 185 -6.32 18.47 -1.50
CA ARG A 185 -5.17 19.07 -0.80
C ARG A 185 -3.86 18.84 -1.54
N PHE A 186 -3.61 17.59 -1.99
CA PHE A 186 -2.42 17.28 -2.76
C PHE A 186 -2.45 17.88 -4.17
N ASP A 187 -3.64 18.02 -4.78
CA ASP A 187 -3.80 18.67 -6.08
C ASP A 187 -3.39 20.15 -6.10
N LEU A 188 -3.47 20.84 -4.96
CA LEU A 188 -2.96 22.22 -4.83
C LEU A 188 -1.47 22.35 -5.12
N GLY A 189 -0.72 21.28 -4.93
CA GLY A 189 0.73 21.25 -5.17
C GLY A 189 1.17 20.22 -6.20
N LYS A 190 0.28 19.75 -7.09
CA LYS A 190 0.61 18.71 -8.07
C LYS A 190 1.85 19.00 -8.91
N ASP A 191 2.13 20.28 -9.20
CA ASP A 191 3.29 20.72 -9.99
C ASP A 191 4.56 20.88 -9.15
N LYS A 192 4.48 20.70 -7.82
CA LYS A 192 5.60 20.83 -6.88
C LYS A 192 6.28 19.49 -6.58
N PHE A 193 5.58 18.38 -6.81
CA PHE A 193 6.14 17.04 -6.59
C PHE A 193 7.32 16.78 -7.52
N ASN A 194 8.33 16.09 -7.02
CA ASN A 194 9.61 15.85 -7.67
C ASN A 194 10.36 17.15 -8.05
N THR A 195 10.17 18.21 -7.27
CA THR A 195 10.87 19.50 -7.38
C THR A 195 11.41 19.93 -6.00
N SER A 196 12.24 20.97 -5.99
CA SER A 196 12.74 21.58 -4.73
C SER A 196 11.64 22.15 -3.83
N GLU A 197 10.43 22.37 -4.34
CA GLU A 197 9.29 22.90 -3.58
C GLU A 197 8.47 21.83 -2.85
N GLU A 198 8.67 20.55 -3.17
CA GLU A 198 7.88 19.44 -2.62
C GLU A 198 7.92 19.41 -1.09
N LYS A 199 9.12 19.48 -0.52
CA LYS A 199 9.30 19.43 0.94
C LYS A 199 8.54 20.52 1.66
N ALA A 200 8.62 21.77 1.18
CA ALA A 200 7.90 22.90 1.76
C ALA A 200 6.38 22.73 1.63
N PHE A 201 5.91 22.28 0.46
CA PHE A 201 4.51 22.00 0.23
C PHE A 201 3.97 20.91 1.18
N ILE A 202 4.70 19.82 1.38
CA ILE A 202 4.32 18.73 2.29
C ILE A 202 4.30 19.23 3.74
N GLN A 203 5.29 20.01 4.18
CA GLN A 203 5.33 20.60 5.53
C GLN A 203 4.08 21.47 5.82
N GLU A 204 3.63 22.23 4.84
CA GLU A 204 2.48 23.13 5.00
C GLU A 204 1.13 22.41 4.91
N ASN A 205 1.01 21.35 4.13
CA ASN A 205 -0.29 20.76 3.77
C ASN A 205 -0.57 19.41 4.42
N PHE A 206 0.42 18.54 4.55
CA PHE A 206 0.26 17.17 5.07
C PHE A 206 -0.33 17.11 6.50
N PRO A 207 0.04 17.99 7.46
CA PRO A 207 -0.51 17.97 8.81
C PRO A 207 -2.02 18.17 8.89
N TYR A 208 -2.63 18.70 7.86
CA TYR A 208 -4.08 18.95 7.79
C TYR A 208 -4.86 17.85 7.05
N CYS A 209 -4.18 16.80 6.57
CA CYS A 209 -4.84 15.66 5.98
C CYS A 209 -5.70 14.91 7.01
N LEU A 210 -6.79 14.34 6.54
CA LEU A 210 -7.63 13.44 7.33
C LEU A 210 -6.80 12.27 7.86
N ASN A 211 -6.90 11.98 9.16
CA ASN A 211 -6.22 10.84 9.77
C ASN A 211 -7.05 9.57 9.56
N ILE A 212 -6.76 8.83 8.50
CA ILE A 212 -7.51 7.64 8.10
C ILE A 212 -6.59 6.61 7.44
N SER A 213 -6.87 5.32 7.65
CA SER A 213 -6.17 4.25 6.94
C SER A 213 -6.69 4.11 5.50
N ILE A 214 -5.84 3.57 4.63
CA ILE A 214 -6.22 3.25 3.25
C ILE A 214 -7.33 2.19 3.22
N ASP A 215 -7.35 1.28 4.18
CA ASP A 215 -8.36 0.23 4.33
C ASP A 215 -9.74 0.84 4.51
N TYR A 216 -9.95 1.68 5.53
CA TYR A 216 -11.22 2.36 5.79
C TYR A 216 -11.56 3.43 4.75
N GLY A 217 -10.56 4.13 4.25
CA GLY A 217 -10.76 5.25 3.35
C GLY A 217 -11.14 4.84 1.94
N ILE A 218 -10.53 3.78 1.43
CA ILE A 218 -10.64 3.35 0.04
C ILE A 218 -11.02 1.88 -0.10
N MET A 219 -10.26 0.95 0.52
CA MET A 219 -10.40 -0.49 0.22
C MET A 219 -11.78 -1.04 0.57
N GLU A 220 -12.40 -0.59 1.66
CA GLU A 220 -13.76 -0.99 2.05
C GLU A 220 -14.85 -0.43 1.12
N LYS A 221 -14.58 0.68 0.42
CA LYS A 221 -15.57 1.42 -0.38
C LYS A 221 -15.45 1.16 -1.87
N ALA A 222 -14.26 0.81 -2.34
CA ALA A 222 -13.99 0.65 -3.76
C ALA A 222 -14.60 -0.64 -4.31
N HIS A 223 -15.14 -0.57 -5.53
CA HIS A 223 -15.80 -1.70 -6.20
C HIS A 223 -14.87 -2.49 -7.13
N ASN A 224 -13.64 -2.04 -7.31
CA ASN A 224 -12.62 -2.64 -8.16
C ASN A 224 -11.46 -3.24 -7.37
N VAL A 225 -11.74 -3.75 -6.17
CA VAL A 225 -10.75 -4.45 -5.34
C VAL A 225 -10.72 -5.92 -5.70
N TYR A 226 -9.51 -6.42 -5.93
CA TYR A 226 -9.22 -7.82 -6.23
C TYR A 226 -8.17 -8.35 -5.25
N MET A 227 -8.20 -9.64 -4.96
CA MET A 227 -7.15 -10.30 -4.19
C MET A 227 -6.55 -11.47 -4.95
N LEU A 228 -5.26 -11.68 -4.76
CA LEU A 228 -4.58 -12.94 -5.07
C LEU A 228 -4.49 -13.74 -3.77
N CYS A 229 -5.01 -14.96 -3.77
CA CYS A 229 -4.91 -15.87 -2.63
C CYS A 229 -3.50 -16.48 -2.55
N VAL A 230 -2.83 -16.36 -1.39
CA VAL A 230 -1.45 -16.80 -1.14
C VAL A 230 -1.34 -17.66 0.11
#